data_cb8378721b19797aa2fbbdb17bfa8fd1
#
_entry.id   cb8378721b19797aa2fbbdb17bfa8fd1
#
_cell.length_a   1.000
_cell.length_b   1.000
_cell.length_c   1.000
_cell.angle_alpha   90.00
_cell.angle_beta   90.00
_cell.angle_gamma   90.00
#
_symmetry.space_group_name_H-M   'P 1'
#
loop_
_entity.id
_entity.type
_entity.pdbx_description
1 polymer ?
#
loop_
_entity_poly.entity_id
_entity_poly.type
_entity_poly.pdbx_seq_one_letter_code
_entity_poly.pdbx_strand_id
1 'polypeptide(L)'
;MSHSFKKSLQKEILHRSSIAAFVTSLLLLILLFGFSYFLQKQQLSKDTRQIVKQVQEMKEANSELLTTMNHKMIPGFLDGKHTEREVFSLFYETKAKLKLSSDLIILSDTGELLFSTNRNHQESILSPYYLKLLIQNPSQDKVTEKIALSSDKQHYTLFIKPLLQNQRVKAYTIAFVNENDFISSFPMINSKYIITDNFGNIFSNNTNQFTRSTLEKFDEKLLHSRTHWYANEPLIVQKEKVGAIFSIYTFQSFFPIPSLLGLASILTLCIFFLYFWQARRIAHKIATHNAVPIESLVYQLQEIP
;
A
#
# COMPACT_ATOMS: atom_id res chain seq x y z
N MET A 1 25.18 6.44 64.49
CA MET A 1 24.78 5.28 63.68
C MET A 1 23.38 5.45 62.99
N SER A 2 22.40 6.10 63.61
CA SER A 2 21.03 6.23 63.12
C SER A 2 20.86 6.99 61.79
N HIS A 3 21.60 8.05 61.60
CA HIS A 3 21.54 8.86 60.38
C HIS A 3 21.98 8.08 59.13
N SER A 4 22.84 7.06 59.30
CA SER A 4 23.32 6.13 58.25
C SER A 4 22.26 5.15 57.83
N PHE A 5 21.50 4.58 58.76
CA PHE A 5 20.42 3.61 58.46
C PHE A 5 19.26 4.24 57.69
N LYS A 6 18.80 5.43 58.15
CA LYS A 6 17.74 6.17 57.48
C LYS A 6 18.10 6.49 56.03
N LYS A 7 19.35 6.98 55.80
CA LYS A 7 19.83 7.26 54.44
C LYS A 7 19.95 5.98 53.58
N SER A 8 20.39 4.86 54.15
CA SER A 8 20.50 3.59 53.45
C SER A 8 19.13 3.10 53.04
N LEU A 9 18.14 3.11 53.92
CA LEU A 9 16.78 2.67 53.64
C LEU A 9 16.11 3.53 52.56
N GLN A 10 16.24 4.86 52.64
CA GLN A 10 15.76 5.80 51.63
C GLN A 10 16.39 5.53 50.27
N LYS A 11 17.72 5.28 50.22
CA LYS A 11 18.41 4.96 48.96
C LYS A 11 17.92 3.67 48.34
N GLU A 12 17.65 2.63 49.14
CA GLU A 12 17.17 1.36 48.66
C GLU A 12 15.74 1.43 48.10
N ILE A 13 14.84 2.17 48.79
CA ILE A 13 13.46 2.41 48.32
C ILE A 13 13.46 3.18 47.00
N LEU A 14 14.28 4.25 46.92
CA LEU A 14 14.41 5.02 45.68
C LEU A 14 14.99 4.19 44.54
N HIS A 15 15.98 3.34 44.82
CA HIS A 15 16.56 2.47 43.81
C HIS A 15 15.55 1.44 43.27
N ARG A 16 14.80 0.74 44.13
CA ARG A 16 13.76 -0.21 43.71
C ARG A 16 12.63 0.48 42.95
N SER A 17 12.21 1.67 43.36
CA SER A 17 11.19 2.45 42.66
C SER A 17 11.67 2.92 41.28
N SER A 18 12.95 3.30 41.14
CA SER A 18 13.52 3.66 39.85
C SER A 18 13.58 2.46 38.89
N ILE A 19 13.91 1.26 39.38
CA ILE A 19 13.88 0.05 38.58
C ILE A 19 12.43 -0.25 38.14
N ALA A 20 11.46 -0.18 39.04
CA ALA A 20 10.06 -0.39 38.72
C ALA A 20 9.55 0.62 37.69
N ALA A 21 9.89 1.89 37.83
CA ALA A 21 9.56 2.94 36.87
C ALA A 21 10.19 2.68 35.50
N PHE A 22 11.44 2.26 35.47
CA PHE A 22 12.12 1.91 34.21
C PHE A 22 11.46 0.73 33.51
N VAL A 23 11.16 -0.36 34.23
CA VAL A 23 10.50 -1.55 33.68
C VAL A 23 9.10 -1.21 33.14
N THR A 24 8.30 -0.47 33.89
CA THR A 24 6.94 -0.07 33.43
C THR A 24 7.01 0.88 32.23
N SER A 25 7.97 1.80 32.19
CA SER A 25 8.19 2.68 31.05
C SER A 25 8.60 1.89 29.80
N LEU A 26 9.48 0.92 29.95
CA LEU A 26 9.93 0.05 28.86
C LEU A 26 8.77 -0.79 28.30
N LEU A 27 7.97 -1.39 29.19
CA LEU A 27 6.77 -2.13 28.78
C LEU A 27 5.77 -1.24 28.03
N LEU A 28 5.53 -0.02 28.50
CA LEU A 28 4.66 0.94 27.83
C LEU A 28 5.17 1.28 26.43
N LEU A 29 6.47 1.52 26.28
CA LEU A 29 7.09 1.79 24.99
C LEU A 29 6.89 0.60 24.03
N ILE A 30 7.15 -0.62 24.48
CA ILE A 30 6.93 -1.84 23.68
C ILE A 30 5.48 -1.94 23.23
N LEU A 31 4.53 -1.70 24.12
CA LEU A 31 3.10 -1.73 23.79
C LEU A 31 2.71 -0.64 22.77
N LEU A 32 3.23 0.58 22.92
CA LEU A 32 2.98 1.69 21.99
C LEU A 32 3.59 1.42 20.61
N PHE A 33 4.81 0.86 20.57
CA PHE A 33 5.42 0.44 19.30
C PHE A 33 4.62 -0.67 18.62
N GLY A 34 4.18 -1.68 19.36
CA GLY A 34 3.34 -2.77 18.86
C GLY A 34 2.00 -2.25 18.33
N PHE A 35 1.36 -1.35 19.06
CA PHE A 35 0.11 -0.72 18.64
C PHE A 35 0.29 0.15 17.39
N SER A 36 1.36 0.96 17.33
CA SER A 36 1.69 1.75 16.14
C SER A 36 1.91 0.86 14.91
N TYR A 37 2.65 -0.23 15.07
CA TYR A 37 2.85 -1.22 14.00
C TYR A 37 1.54 -1.81 13.51
N PHE A 38 0.65 -2.19 14.45
CA PHE A 38 -0.67 -2.73 14.10
C PHE A 38 -1.50 -1.74 13.30
N LEU A 39 -1.56 -0.48 13.74
CA LEU A 39 -2.31 0.58 13.02
C LEU A 39 -1.75 0.82 11.61
N GLN A 40 -0.43 0.92 11.48
CA GLN A 40 0.21 1.14 10.18
C GLN A 40 -0.03 -0.04 9.24
N LYS A 41 0.05 -1.27 9.74
CA LYS A 41 -0.26 -2.46 8.95
C LYS A 41 -1.73 -2.51 8.52
N GLN A 42 -2.65 -2.10 9.39
CA GLN A 42 -4.07 -2.01 9.07
C GLN A 42 -4.32 -0.96 7.99
N GLN A 43 -3.71 0.22 8.12
CA GLN A 43 -3.81 1.28 7.12
C GLN A 43 -3.23 0.83 5.77
N LEU A 44 -2.04 0.23 5.77
CA LEU A 44 -1.41 -0.30 4.56
C LEU A 44 -2.30 -1.34 3.87
N SER A 45 -2.89 -2.25 4.64
CA SER A 45 -3.82 -3.26 4.10
C SER A 45 -5.08 -2.63 3.50
N LYS A 46 -5.60 -1.57 4.13
CA LYS A 46 -6.74 -0.80 3.60
C LYS A 46 -6.38 -0.14 2.27
N ASP A 47 -5.25 0.57 2.22
CA ASP A 47 -4.77 1.26 1.03
C ASP A 47 -4.51 0.26 -0.11
N THR A 48 -3.88 -0.87 0.19
CA THR A 48 -3.64 -1.94 -0.80
C THR A 48 -4.96 -2.45 -1.38
N ARG A 49 -5.93 -2.78 -0.53
CA ARG A 49 -7.25 -3.26 -0.99
C ARG A 49 -7.96 -2.22 -1.84
N GLN A 50 -7.80 -0.95 -1.51
CA GLN A 50 -8.41 0.13 -2.27
C GLN A 50 -7.82 0.24 -3.68
N ILE A 51 -6.49 0.13 -3.83
CA ILE A 51 -5.82 0.09 -5.13
C ILE A 51 -6.26 -1.16 -5.92
N VAL A 52 -6.24 -2.33 -5.29
CA VAL A 52 -6.68 -3.60 -5.89
C VAL A 52 -8.10 -3.48 -6.43
N LYS A 53 -9.01 -2.94 -5.64
CA LYS A 53 -10.41 -2.74 -6.01
C LYS A 53 -10.54 -1.83 -7.23
N GLN A 54 -9.82 -0.71 -7.25
CA GLN A 54 -9.83 0.24 -8.37
C GLN A 54 -9.31 -0.38 -9.66
N VAL A 55 -8.20 -1.13 -9.60
CA VAL A 55 -7.66 -1.85 -10.75
C VAL A 55 -8.68 -2.87 -11.27
N GLN A 56 -9.35 -3.56 -10.37
CA GLN A 56 -10.35 -4.56 -10.74
C GLN A 56 -11.62 -3.93 -11.33
N GLU A 57 -12.14 -2.86 -10.74
CA GLU A 57 -13.28 -2.10 -11.27
C GLU A 57 -12.98 -1.56 -12.68
N MET A 58 -11.79 -1.00 -12.91
CA MET A 58 -11.36 -0.55 -14.23
C MET A 58 -11.31 -1.69 -15.24
N LYS A 59 -10.79 -2.85 -14.85
CA LYS A 59 -10.75 -4.06 -15.68
C LYS A 59 -12.15 -4.52 -16.05
N GLU A 60 -13.05 -4.63 -15.08
CA GLU A 60 -14.44 -5.06 -15.29
C GLU A 60 -15.18 -4.08 -16.22
N ALA A 61 -15.03 -2.77 -15.99
CA ALA A 61 -15.66 -1.74 -16.81
C ALA A 61 -15.14 -1.77 -18.26
N ASN A 62 -13.83 -1.93 -18.48
CA ASN A 62 -13.29 -2.07 -19.85
C ASN A 62 -13.74 -3.38 -20.52
N SER A 63 -13.85 -4.47 -19.75
CA SER A 63 -14.40 -5.73 -20.25
C SER A 63 -15.87 -5.60 -20.67
N GLU A 64 -16.69 -4.86 -19.90
CA GLU A 64 -18.08 -4.55 -20.23
C GLU A 64 -18.18 -3.66 -21.48
N LEU A 65 -17.33 -2.63 -21.59
CA LEU A 65 -17.23 -1.79 -22.78
C LEU A 65 -16.98 -2.64 -24.03
N LEU A 66 -15.92 -3.45 -24.02
CA LEU A 66 -15.55 -4.29 -25.15
C LEU A 66 -16.65 -5.31 -25.50
N THR A 67 -17.30 -5.87 -24.50
CA THR A 67 -18.41 -6.81 -24.69
C THR A 67 -19.61 -6.11 -25.33
N THR A 68 -19.95 -4.91 -24.86
CA THR A 68 -21.04 -4.12 -25.42
C THR A 68 -20.77 -3.74 -26.87
N MET A 69 -19.54 -3.28 -27.17
CA MET A 69 -19.14 -2.93 -28.53
C MET A 69 -19.20 -4.15 -29.46
N ASN A 70 -18.62 -5.28 -29.05
CA ASN A 70 -18.61 -6.50 -29.85
C ASN A 70 -20.02 -7.06 -30.12
N HIS A 71 -20.94 -6.91 -29.17
CA HIS A 71 -22.31 -7.41 -29.36
C HIS A 71 -23.19 -6.49 -30.23
N LYS A 72 -23.11 -5.19 -29.99
CA LYS A 72 -24.09 -4.25 -30.53
C LYS A 72 -23.66 -3.59 -31.83
N MET A 73 -22.35 -3.42 -32.04
CA MET A 73 -21.88 -2.50 -33.06
C MET A 73 -20.88 -3.10 -34.05
N ILE A 74 -19.85 -3.82 -33.55
CA ILE A 74 -18.72 -4.22 -34.38
C ILE A 74 -19.14 -5.17 -35.53
N PRO A 75 -20.01 -6.18 -35.35
CA PRO A 75 -20.45 -7.03 -36.46
C PRO A 75 -21.10 -6.22 -37.58
N GLY A 76 -22.03 -5.32 -37.24
CA GLY A 76 -22.67 -4.45 -38.22
C GLY A 76 -21.72 -3.45 -38.88
N PHE A 77 -20.71 -2.98 -38.19
CA PHE A 77 -19.67 -2.14 -38.75
C PHE A 77 -18.81 -2.90 -39.80
N LEU A 78 -18.38 -4.11 -39.46
CA LEU A 78 -17.64 -4.96 -40.40
C LEU A 78 -18.45 -5.35 -41.64
N ASP A 79 -19.77 -5.49 -41.48
CA ASP A 79 -20.71 -5.79 -42.58
C ASP A 79 -21.13 -4.54 -43.37
N GLY A 80 -20.62 -3.36 -43.04
CA GLY A 80 -21.00 -2.05 -43.66
C GLY A 80 -22.42 -1.58 -43.33
N LYS A 81 -23.09 -2.16 -42.33
CA LYS A 81 -24.41 -1.79 -41.84
C LYS A 81 -24.39 -0.59 -40.89
N HIS A 82 -23.26 -0.39 -40.22
CA HIS A 82 -23.01 0.70 -39.29
C HIS A 82 -21.86 1.59 -39.79
N THR A 83 -21.99 2.88 -39.55
CA THR A 83 -20.99 3.88 -39.90
C THR A 83 -19.99 4.08 -38.73
N GLU A 84 -18.83 4.63 -39.05
CA GLU A 84 -17.85 5.05 -38.01
C GLU A 84 -18.48 5.99 -36.96
N ARG A 85 -19.40 6.90 -37.41
CA ARG A 85 -20.09 7.83 -36.53
C ARG A 85 -20.97 7.12 -35.49
N GLU A 86 -21.64 6.04 -35.88
CA GLU A 86 -22.47 5.24 -34.96
C GLU A 86 -21.59 4.46 -33.97
N VAL A 87 -20.47 3.91 -34.44
CA VAL A 87 -19.47 3.29 -33.57
C VAL A 87 -18.96 4.29 -32.53
N PHE A 88 -18.62 5.49 -32.97
CA PHE A 88 -18.17 6.60 -32.12
C PHE A 88 -19.23 6.97 -31.06
N SER A 89 -20.50 7.11 -31.50
CA SER A 89 -21.62 7.49 -30.61
C SER A 89 -21.83 6.46 -29.50
N LEU A 90 -21.92 5.16 -29.85
CA LEU A 90 -22.11 4.10 -28.86
C LEU A 90 -20.92 3.98 -27.91
N PHE A 91 -19.70 4.13 -28.44
CA PHE A 91 -18.50 4.11 -27.62
C PHE A 91 -18.54 5.21 -26.55
N TYR A 92 -18.78 6.47 -26.93
CA TYR A 92 -18.81 7.57 -25.97
C TYR A 92 -19.98 7.49 -24.99
N GLU A 93 -21.13 7.02 -25.41
CA GLU A 93 -22.26 6.75 -24.52
C GLU A 93 -21.89 5.68 -23.46
N THR A 94 -21.31 4.57 -23.91
CA THR A 94 -20.90 3.49 -23.01
C THR A 94 -19.76 3.92 -22.09
N LYS A 95 -18.73 4.61 -22.63
CA LYS A 95 -17.62 5.17 -21.90
C LYS A 95 -18.10 6.12 -20.79
N ALA A 96 -19.04 7.02 -21.09
CA ALA A 96 -19.60 7.95 -20.11
C ALA A 96 -20.40 7.22 -19.02
N LYS A 97 -21.22 6.23 -19.39
CA LYS A 97 -21.98 5.42 -18.45
C LYS A 97 -21.07 4.66 -17.48
N LEU A 98 -19.98 4.10 -17.98
CA LEU A 98 -19.01 3.32 -17.19
C LEU A 98 -17.93 4.19 -16.54
N LYS A 99 -17.93 5.50 -16.77
CA LYS A 99 -16.95 6.47 -16.27
C LYS A 99 -15.50 6.09 -16.59
N LEU A 100 -15.27 5.65 -17.82
CA LEU A 100 -13.97 5.23 -18.32
C LEU A 100 -13.19 6.40 -18.93
N SER A 101 -11.85 6.32 -18.84
CA SER A 101 -10.90 7.20 -19.55
C SER A 101 -10.30 6.54 -20.80
N SER A 102 -10.64 5.27 -21.06
CA SER A 102 -10.08 4.49 -22.17
C SER A 102 -10.50 5.02 -23.54
N ASP A 103 -9.62 4.76 -24.53
CA ASP A 103 -9.87 4.91 -25.94
C ASP A 103 -10.05 3.54 -26.61
N LEU A 104 -10.58 3.51 -27.83
CA LEU A 104 -10.93 2.28 -28.54
C LEU A 104 -10.20 2.18 -29.88
N ILE A 105 -9.68 0.98 -30.16
CA ILE A 105 -9.15 0.59 -31.47
C ILE A 105 -9.87 -0.67 -31.93
N ILE A 106 -10.19 -0.76 -33.22
CA ILE A 106 -10.68 -1.98 -33.88
C ILE A 106 -9.68 -2.37 -34.95
N LEU A 107 -9.20 -3.60 -34.86
CA LEU A 107 -8.30 -4.20 -35.85
C LEU A 107 -9.00 -5.34 -36.61
N SER A 108 -8.60 -5.55 -37.84
CA SER A 108 -8.98 -6.76 -38.61
C SER A 108 -8.36 -8.00 -37.97
N ASP A 109 -8.73 -9.17 -38.49
CA ASP A 109 -8.10 -10.46 -38.16
C ASP A 109 -6.60 -10.49 -38.53
N THR A 110 -6.19 -9.71 -39.55
CA THR A 110 -4.79 -9.55 -39.96
C THR A 110 -4.00 -8.52 -39.16
N GLY A 111 -4.69 -7.77 -38.28
CA GLY A 111 -4.10 -6.70 -37.47
C GLY A 111 -4.05 -5.36 -38.16
N GLU A 112 -4.81 -5.15 -39.23
CA GLU A 112 -4.97 -3.86 -39.88
C GLU A 112 -5.94 -2.98 -39.09
N LEU A 113 -5.65 -1.68 -39.01
CA LEU A 113 -6.50 -0.73 -38.31
C LEU A 113 -7.76 -0.43 -39.11
N LEU A 114 -8.92 -0.76 -38.54
CA LEU A 114 -10.22 -0.49 -39.13
C LEU A 114 -10.87 0.78 -38.55
N PHE A 115 -10.65 1.06 -37.24
CA PHE A 115 -11.24 2.19 -36.56
C PHE A 115 -10.41 2.59 -35.34
N SER A 116 -10.40 3.87 -35.00
CA SER A 116 -9.83 4.40 -33.76
C SER A 116 -10.56 5.65 -33.30
N THR A 117 -10.76 5.74 -31.97
CA THR A 117 -11.37 6.93 -31.35
C THR A 117 -10.37 8.07 -31.22
N ASN A 118 -9.07 7.81 -31.29
CA ASN A 118 -8.03 8.81 -31.13
C ASN A 118 -7.00 8.69 -32.26
N ARG A 119 -7.20 9.47 -33.30
CA ARG A 119 -6.33 9.45 -34.50
C ARG A 119 -4.90 9.94 -34.21
N ASN A 120 -4.72 10.86 -33.28
CA ASN A 120 -3.40 11.43 -32.99
C ASN A 120 -2.48 10.45 -32.24
N HIS A 121 -3.03 9.45 -31.59
CA HIS A 121 -2.26 8.41 -30.89
C HIS A 121 -1.92 7.19 -31.77
N GLN A 122 -2.49 7.10 -32.98
CA GLN A 122 -2.35 5.91 -33.82
C GLN A 122 -0.91 5.61 -34.22
N GLU A 123 -0.15 6.65 -34.60
CA GLU A 123 1.22 6.47 -35.09
C GLU A 123 2.24 6.32 -33.98
N SER A 124 1.93 6.87 -32.79
CA SER A 124 2.86 6.88 -31.65
C SER A 124 2.70 5.70 -30.69
N ILE A 125 1.46 5.17 -30.54
CA ILE A 125 1.16 4.21 -29.45
C ILE A 125 1.62 2.81 -29.79
N LEU A 126 1.27 2.32 -30.98
CA LEU A 126 1.50 0.91 -31.34
C LEU A 126 1.89 0.79 -32.80
N SER A 127 3.12 0.44 -33.08
CA SER A 127 3.48 0.06 -34.45
C SER A 127 2.60 -1.10 -34.92
N PRO A 128 2.24 -1.15 -36.22
CA PRO A 128 1.46 -2.26 -36.76
C PRO A 128 2.06 -3.64 -36.47
N TYR A 129 3.39 -3.70 -36.40
CA TYR A 129 4.10 -4.93 -36.03
C TYR A 129 3.84 -5.34 -34.57
N TYR A 130 3.83 -4.39 -33.66
CA TYR A 130 3.58 -4.64 -32.23
C TYR A 130 2.13 -5.06 -31.98
N LEU A 131 1.17 -4.44 -32.68
CA LEU A 131 -0.23 -4.86 -32.64
C LEU A 131 -0.41 -6.30 -33.09
N LYS A 132 0.27 -6.71 -34.17
CA LYS A 132 0.27 -8.11 -34.62
C LYS A 132 0.80 -9.08 -33.56
N LEU A 133 1.87 -8.71 -32.83
CA LEU A 133 2.39 -9.54 -31.74
C LEU A 133 1.43 -9.64 -30.57
N LEU A 134 0.69 -8.57 -30.26
CA LEU A 134 -0.27 -8.55 -29.17
C LEU A 134 -1.47 -9.48 -29.42
N ILE A 135 -1.89 -9.62 -30.68
CA ILE A 135 -3.02 -10.48 -31.08
C ILE A 135 -2.63 -11.93 -31.37
N GLN A 136 -1.33 -12.27 -31.41
CA GLN A 136 -0.88 -13.66 -31.52
C GLN A 136 -1.30 -14.45 -30.29
N ASN A 137 -2.13 -15.46 -30.44
CA ASN A 137 -2.77 -16.28 -29.42
C ASN A 137 -4.02 -15.65 -28.78
N PRO A 138 -5.10 -15.47 -29.54
CA PRO A 138 -6.37 -15.10 -28.96
C PRO A 138 -6.88 -16.24 -28.07
N SER A 139 -6.84 -16.05 -26.78
CA SER A 139 -7.57 -16.93 -25.87
C SER A 139 -9.05 -16.68 -26.06
N GLN A 140 -9.79 -17.78 -26.34
CA GLN A 140 -11.24 -17.90 -26.45
C GLN A 140 -12.02 -16.74 -25.86
N ASP A 141 -12.90 -16.07 -26.57
CA ASP A 141 -13.91 -15.05 -26.16
C ASP A 141 -13.75 -14.33 -24.80
N LYS A 142 -12.53 -14.32 -24.27
CA LYS A 142 -12.18 -13.66 -23.02
C LYS A 142 -11.35 -12.42 -23.30
N VAL A 143 -11.54 -11.40 -22.48
CA VAL A 143 -10.69 -10.21 -22.49
C VAL A 143 -9.30 -10.60 -21.99
N THR A 144 -8.29 -10.29 -22.80
CA THR A 144 -6.88 -10.47 -22.47
C THR A 144 -6.30 -9.11 -22.10
N GLU A 145 -5.55 -9.06 -21.03
CA GLU A 145 -4.88 -7.87 -20.56
C GLU A 145 -3.41 -7.88 -20.95
N LYS A 146 -2.89 -6.75 -21.41
CA LYS A 146 -1.48 -6.57 -21.72
C LYS A 146 -1.03 -5.15 -21.37
N ILE A 147 0.26 -5.00 -21.08
CA ILE A 147 0.90 -3.68 -20.93
C ILE A 147 1.73 -3.43 -22.17
N ALA A 148 1.61 -2.25 -22.71
CA ALA A 148 2.34 -1.78 -23.87
C ALA A 148 3.12 -0.51 -23.54
N LEU A 149 4.31 -0.39 -24.11
CA LEU A 149 5.13 0.83 -24.09
C LEU A 149 5.05 1.46 -25.47
N SER A 150 4.65 2.72 -25.53
CA SER A 150 4.62 3.46 -26.78
C SER A 150 6.02 3.97 -27.19
N SER A 151 6.14 4.49 -28.39
CA SER A 151 7.38 5.09 -28.92
C SER A 151 7.86 6.29 -28.11
N ASP A 152 6.96 7.03 -27.49
CA ASP A 152 7.20 8.17 -26.59
C ASP A 152 7.45 7.76 -25.12
N LYS A 153 7.62 6.47 -24.87
CA LYS A 153 7.88 5.85 -23.56
C LYS A 153 6.74 5.97 -22.56
N GLN A 154 5.51 6.21 -23.03
CA GLN A 154 4.33 6.13 -22.18
C GLN A 154 3.84 4.69 -22.07
N HIS A 155 3.40 4.32 -20.88
CA HIS A 155 2.80 3.01 -20.65
C HIS A 155 1.29 3.06 -20.87
N TYR A 156 0.78 1.98 -21.49
CA TYR A 156 -0.64 1.77 -21.71
C TYR A 156 -1.05 0.41 -21.21
N THR A 157 -2.20 0.34 -20.58
CA THR A 157 -2.88 -0.94 -20.34
C THR A 157 -3.84 -1.20 -21.47
N LEU A 158 -3.72 -2.37 -22.07
CA LEU A 158 -4.55 -2.82 -23.19
C LEU A 158 -5.48 -3.92 -22.70
N PHE A 159 -6.76 -3.79 -23.00
CA PHE A 159 -7.79 -4.80 -22.84
C PHE A 159 -8.19 -5.23 -24.24
N ILE A 160 -7.90 -6.49 -24.60
CA ILE A 160 -8.07 -7.01 -25.95
C ILE A 160 -9.18 -8.07 -25.94
N LYS A 161 -10.20 -7.89 -26.73
CA LYS A 161 -11.28 -8.87 -26.92
C LYS A 161 -11.40 -9.26 -28.38
N PRO A 162 -11.24 -10.56 -28.75
CA PRO A 162 -11.52 -11.01 -30.08
C PRO A 162 -13.04 -11.01 -30.36
N LEU A 163 -13.42 -10.67 -31.56
CA LEU A 163 -14.77 -10.89 -32.11
C LEU A 163 -14.75 -12.21 -32.86
N LEU A 164 -15.44 -13.20 -32.34
CA LEU A 164 -15.55 -14.51 -32.95
C LEU A 164 -16.84 -14.60 -33.78
N GLN A 165 -16.72 -15.03 -35.04
CA GLN A 165 -17.83 -15.40 -35.89
C GLN A 165 -17.55 -16.77 -36.50
N ASN A 166 -18.44 -17.72 -36.32
CA ASN A 166 -18.25 -19.12 -36.77
C ASN A 166 -16.92 -19.71 -36.26
N GLN A 167 -16.57 -19.50 -35.00
CA GLN A 167 -15.34 -19.95 -34.35
C GLN A 167 -14.03 -19.39 -34.96
N ARG A 168 -14.12 -18.38 -35.82
CA ARG A 168 -12.96 -17.67 -36.38
C ARG A 168 -12.95 -16.25 -35.91
N VAL A 169 -11.75 -15.74 -35.63
CA VAL A 169 -11.58 -14.34 -35.30
C VAL A 169 -11.84 -13.49 -36.55
N LYS A 170 -12.71 -12.51 -36.46
CA LYS A 170 -13.02 -11.55 -37.52
C LYS A 170 -12.41 -10.20 -37.28
N ALA A 171 -12.28 -9.82 -36.01
CA ALA A 171 -11.69 -8.56 -35.61
C ALA A 171 -11.20 -8.66 -34.18
N TYR A 172 -10.42 -7.68 -33.76
CA TYR A 172 -10.02 -7.46 -32.36
C TYR A 172 -10.49 -6.07 -31.93
N THR A 173 -11.15 -6.01 -30.81
CA THR A 173 -11.54 -4.77 -30.16
C THR A 173 -10.58 -4.54 -29.00
N ILE A 174 -9.94 -3.38 -28.97
CA ILE A 174 -8.92 -3.06 -27.98
C ILE A 174 -9.31 -1.76 -27.30
N ALA A 175 -9.55 -1.81 -25.99
CA ALA A 175 -9.59 -0.63 -25.15
C ALA A 175 -8.19 -0.39 -24.57
N PHE A 176 -7.74 0.85 -24.58
CA PHE A 176 -6.44 1.20 -24.01
C PHE A 176 -6.56 2.39 -23.08
N VAL A 177 -5.83 2.31 -21.96
CA VAL A 177 -5.82 3.30 -20.91
C VAL A 177 -4.39 3.79 -20.74
N ASN A 178 -4.19 5.09 -20.81
CA ASN A 178 -2.89 5.71 -20.52
C ASN A 178 -2.58 5.61 -19.02
N GLU A 179 -1.30 5.50 -18.68
CA GLU A 179 -0.83 5.48 -17.28
C GLU A 179 -1.33 6.67 -16.46
N ASN A 180 -1.29 7.88 -17.00
CA ASN A 180 -1.75 9.08 -16.30
C ASN A 180 -3.24 9.05 -15.98
N ASP A 181 -4.07 8.58 -16.92
CA ASP A 181 -5.50 8.42 -16.71
C ASP A 181 -5.81 7.32 -15.71
N PHE A 182 -5.00 6.26 -15.72
CA PHE A 182 -5.07 5.20 -14.74
C PHE A 182 -4.79 5.70 -13.33
N ILE A 183 -3.69 6.46 -13.13
CA ILE A 183 -3.30 7.03 -11.84
C ILE A 183 -4.33 8.04 -11.34
N SER A 184 -4.84 8.91 -12.22
CA SER A 184 -5.81 9.95 -11.86
C SER A 184 -7.13 9.39 -11.33
N SER A 185 -7.42 8.12 -11.63
CA SER A 185 -8.59 7.42 -11.09
C SER A 185 -8.43 6.96 -9.64
N PHE A 186 -7.20 6.96 -9.10
CA PHE A 186 -6.98 6.55 -7.72
C PHE A 186 -7.35 7.64 -6.72
N PRO A 187 -8.05 7.29 -5.62
CA PRO A 187 -8.28 8.22 -4.52
C PRO A 187 -6.94 8.58 -3.86
N MET A 188 -6.94 9.66 -3.09
CA MET A 188 -5.76 10.02 -2.29
C MET A 188 -5.37 8.85 -1.37
N ILE A 189 -4.22 8.26 -1.65
CA ILE A 189 -3.64 7.14 -0.90
C ILE A 189 -2.41 7.68 -0.16
N ASN A 190 -2.38 7.48 1.15
CA ASN A 190 -1.28 7.95 1.99
C ASN A 190 -0.05 7.05 1.89
N SER A 191 -0.24 5.78 1.56
CA SER A 191 0.86 4.82 1.41
C SER A 191 1.59 5.03 0.08
N LYS A 192 2.90 4.79 0.09
CA LYS A 192 3.66 4.69 -1.16
C LYS A 192 3.27 3.42 -1.88
N TYR A 193 3.13 3.47 -3.20
CA TYR A 193 2.81 2.30 -3.99
C TYR A 193 3.59 2.23 -5.30
N ILE A 194 3.71 1.02 -5.81
CA ILE A 194 4.24 0.71 -7.13
C ILE A 194 3.38 -0.39 -7.74
N ILE A 195 2.99 -0.20 -8.99
CA ILE A 195 2.29 -1.19 -9.79
C ILE A 195 3.26 -1.67 -10.87
N THR A 196 3.45 -2.98 -10.97
CA THR A 196 4.32 -3.60 -11.97
C THR A 196 3.54 -4.58 -12.82
N ASP A 197 4.10 -4.88 -13.99
CA ASP A 197 3.70 -6.04 -14.79
C ASP A 197 4.28 -7.35 -14.22
N ASN A 198 3.98 -8.47 -14.86
CA ASN A 198 4.50 -9.80 -14.49
C ASN A 198 6.03 -9.93 -14.68
N PHE A 199 6.63 -9.03 -15.43
CA PHE A 199 8.07 -9.02 -15.69
C PHE A 199 8.82 -8.08 -14.75
N GLY A 200 8.11 -7.44 -13.80
CA GLY A 200 8.67 -6.48 -12.85
C GLY A 200 8.92 -5.10 -13.43
N ASN A 201 8.42 -4.81 -14.64
CA ASN A 201 8.49 -3.45 -15.17
C ASN A 201 7.50 -2.56 -14.41
N ILE A 202 7.98 -1.40 -13.98
CA ILE A 202 7.14 -0.43 -13.25
C ILE A 202 6.19 0.20 -14.26
N PHE A 203 4.90 0.00 -14.03
CA PHE A 203 3.82 0.58 -14.81
C PHE A 203 3.39 1.93 -14.22
N SER A 204 3.24 2.00 -12.89
CA SER A 204 2.80 3.19 -12.19
C SER A 204 3.37 3.25 -10.78
N ASN A 205 3.69 4.44 -10.31
CA ASN A 205 4.15 4.64 -8.95
C ASN A 205 3.84 6.06 -8.43
N ASN A 206 3.73 6.21 -7.12
CA ASN A 206 3.71 7.51 -6.45
C ASN A 206 5.03 7.79 -5.70
N THR A 207 6.07 7.03 -5.98
CA THR A 207 7.38 7.16 -5.35
C THR A 207 8.51 6.79 -6.31
N ASN A 208 9.53 7.62 -6.39
CA ASN A 208 10.72 7.36 -7.21
C ASN A 208 11.85 6.66 -6.43
N GLN A 209 11.56 6.21 -5.19
CA GLN A 209 12.58 5.63 -4.31
C GLN A 209 12.98 4.19 -4.67
N PHE A 210 12.15 3.49 -5.43
CA PHE A 210 12.35 2.06 -5.70
C PHE A 210 12.59 1.80 -7.18
N THR A 211 13.57 0.96 -7.47
CA THR A 211 13.87 0.47 -8.81
C THR A 211 13.39 -0.97 -8.96
N ARG A 212 13.35 -1.48 -10.20
CA ARG A 212 13.05 -2.89 -10.50
C ARG A 212 13.91 -3.85 -9.67
N SER A 213 15.22 -3.61 -9.60
CA SER A 213 16.15 -4.46 -8.83
C SER A 213 15.85 -4.46 -7.32
N THR A 214 15.29 -3.37 -6.82
CA THR A 214 14.83 -3.29 -5.42
C THR A 214 13.59 -4.13 -5.20
N LEU A 215 12.64 -4.11 -6.14
CA LEU A 215 11.41 -4.90 -6.06
C LEU A 215 11.70 -6.41 -6.14
N GLU A 216 12.63 -6.82 -6.98
CA GLU A 216 13.10 -8.22 -7.06
C GLU A 216 13.68 -8.70 -5.72
N LYS A 217 14.46 -7.87 -5.03
CA LYS A 217 14.96 -8.18 -3.66
C LYS A 217 13.83 -8.24 -2.63
N PHE A 218 12.80 -7.43 -2.77
CA PHE A 218 11.62 -7.55 -1.91
C PHE A 218 10.88 -8.86 -2.17
N ASP A 219 10.73 -9.28 -3.42
CA ASP A 219 10.07 -10.53 -3.77
C ASP A 219 10.74 -11.76 -3.15
N GLU A 220 12.06 -11.84 -3.21
CA GLU A 220 12.82 -12.91 -2.57
C GLU A 220 12.61 -12.95 -1.05
N LYS A 221 12.51 -11.78 -0.41
CA LYS A 221 12.38 -11.65 1.05
C LYS A 221 10.92 -11.69 1.53
N LEU A 222 9.94 -11.33 0.70
CA LEU A 222 8.51 -11.36 1.06
C LEU A 222 8.00 -12.77 1.36
N LEU A 223 8.68 -13.80 0.89
CA LEU A 223 8.43 -15.19 1.27
C LEU A 223 8.69 -15.44 2.76
N HIS A 224 9.51 -14.62 3.44
CA HIS A 224 10.00 -14.86 4.78
C HIS A 224 9.70 -13.76 5.80
N SER A 225 9.43 -12.52 5.39
CA SER A 225 9.18 -11.38 6.30
C SER A 225 8.35 -10.29 5.61
N ARG A 226 7.48 -9.64 6.40
CA ARG A 226 6.68 -8.49 5.96
C ARG A 226 7.35 -7.14 6.25
N THR A 227 8.49 -7.15 6.91
CA THR A 227 9.25 -5.95 7.27
C THR A 227 10.62 -6.00 6.63
N HIS A 228 11.00 -4.95 5.91
CA HIS A 228 12.25 -4.86 5.16
C HIS A 228 13.01 -3.60 5.54
N TRP A 229 14.34 -3.70 5.66
CA TRP A 229 15.21 -2.54 5.79
C TRP A 229 15.61 -2.04 4.40
N TYR A 230 15.31 -0.79 4.13
CA TYR A 230 15.69 -0.12 2.89
C TYR A 230 16.14 1.31 3.17
N ALA A 231 17.30 1.71 2.65
CA ALA A 231 17.87 3.05 2.83
C ALA A 231 17.89 3.53 4.29
N ASN A 232 18.24 2.63 5.22
CA ASN A 232 18.27 2.84 6.68
C ASN A 232 16.89 3.04 7.33
N GLU A 233 15.81 2.77 6.61
CA GLU A 233 14.45 2.79 7.15
C GLU A 233 13.82 1.40 7.14
N PRO A 234 13.21 0.96 8.25
CA PRO A 234 12.39 -0.24 8.25
C PRO A 234 11.06 0.07 7.55
N LEU A 235 10.73 -0.70 6.52
CA LEU A 235 9.50 -0.58 5.76
C LEU A 235 8.58 -1.77 6.02
N ILE A 236 7.30 -1.50 6.17
CA ILE A 236 6.25 -2.52 6.05
C ILE A 236 5.90 -2.59 4.57
N VAL A 237 6.00 -3.77 3.99
CA VAL A 237 5.71 -4.01 2.56
C VAL A 237 4.57 -5.01 2.45
N GLN A 238 3.61 -4.71 1.59
CA GLN A 238 2.56 -5.62 1.19
C GLN A 238 2.55 -5.75 -0.33
N LYS A 239 2.42 -7.00 -0.81
CA LYS A 239 2.29 -7.32 -2.23
C LYS A 239 0.97 -8.03 -2.47
N GLU A 240 0.26 -7.58 -3.50
CA GLU A 240 -0.98 -8.21 -3.97
C GLU A 240 -0.92 -8.36 -5.50
N LYS A 241 -1.43 -9.49 -6.00
CA LYS A 241 -1.58 -9.71 -7.44
C LYS A 241 -3.01 -9.42 -7.87
N VAL A 242 -3.17 -8.69 -8.96
CA VAL A 242 -4.47 -8.34 -9.53
C VAL A 242 -4.54 -8.81 -10.97
N GLY A 243 -5.47 -9.71 -11.23
CA GLY A 243 -5.57 -10.34 -12.54
C GLY A 243 -4.35 -11.16 -12.90
N ALA A 244 -4.08 -11.26 -14.21
CA ALA A 244 -2.96 -12.03 -14.73
C ALA A 244 -1.67 -11.22 -14.88
N ILE A 245 -1.75 -9.90 -14.89
CA ILE A 245 -0.62 -9.05 -15.32
C ILE A 245 -0.12 -8.04 -14.29
N PHE A 246 -0.91 -7.70 -13.24
CA PHE A 246 -0.50 -6.67 -12.30
C PHE A 246 -0.01 -7.25 -10.96
N SER A 247 1.08 -6.70 -10.48
CA SER A 247 1.51 -6.83 -9.08
C SER A 247 1.57 -5.45 -8.43
N ILE A 248 0.90 -5.32 -7.30
CA ILE A 248 0.79 -4.07 -6.54
C ILE A 248 1.65 -4.22 -5.29
N TYR A 249 2.60 -3.33 -5.13
CA TYR A 249 3.41 -3.20 -3.93
C TYR A 249 2.99 -1.93 -3.22
N THR A 250 2.73 -2.03 -1.93
CA THR A 250 2.48 -0.89 -1.05
C THR A 250 3.49 -0.85 0.07
N PHE A 251 3.91 0.36 0.42
CA PHE A 251 5.00 0.59 1.36
C PHE A 251 4.61 1.63 2.40
N GLN A 252 4.98 1.36 3.64
CA GLN A 252 4.85 2.31 4.73
C GLN A 252 6.07 2.24 5.64
N SER A 253 6.57 3.40 6.10
CA SER A 253 7.65 3.44 7.09
C SER A 253 7.16 2.81 8.39
N PHE A 254 8.00 1.96 8.99
CA PHE A 254 7.72 1.37 10.30
C PHE A 254 7.89 2.37 11.45
N PHE A 255 8.55 3.50 11.22
CA PHE A 255 8.72 4.48 12.29
C PHE A 255 7.37 4.94 12.83
N PRO A 256 7.21 4.91 14.16
CA PRO A 256 5.96 5.33 14.77
C PRO A 256 5.67 6.80 14.40
N ILE A 257 4.40 7.08 14.24
CA ILE A 257 3.91 8.42 13.92
C ILE A 257 4.51 9.41 14.94
N PRO A 258 5.11 10.54 14.52
CA PRO A 258 5.77 11.49 15.43
C PRO A 258 4.92 11.93 16.62
N SER A 259 3.60 12.04 16.42
CA SER A 259 2.64 12.35 17.49
C SER A 259 2.54 11.25 18.56
N LEU A 260 2.65 9.97 18.16
CA LEU A 260 2.67 8.84 19.10
C LEU A 260 3.97 8.78 19.89
N LEU A 261 5.11 9.10 19.26
CA LEU A 261 6.40 9.23 19.97
C LEU A 261 6.36 10.36 21.01
N GLY A 262 5.79 11.51 20.65
CA GLY A 262 5.60 12.62 21.58
C GLY A 262 4.72 12.23 22.77
N LEU A 263 3.58 11.59 22.51
CA LEU A 263 2.67 11.12 23.55
C LEU A 263 3.32 10.04 24.43
N ALA A 264 4.07 9.13 23.86
CA ALA A 264 4.83 8.10 24.58
C ALA A 264 5.87 8.73 25.51
N SER A 265 6.60 9.73 25.03
CA SER A 265 7.60 10.45 25.82
C SER A 265 6.97 11.18 27.01
N ILE A 266 5.84 11.87 26.80
CA ILE A 266 5.11 12.58 27.85
C ILE A 266 4.59 11.56 28.89
N LEU A 267 3.96 10.48 28.47
CA LEU A 267 3.47 9.43 29.37
C LEU A 267 4.59 8.79 30.19
N THR A 268 5.73 8.52 29.56
CA THR A 268 6.91 7.96 30.22
C THR A 268 7.43 8.91 31.30
N LEU A 269 7.53 10.20 31.01
CA LEU A 269 7.91 11.22 31.97
C LEU A 269 6.92 11.32 33.14
N CYS A 270 5.61 11.31 32.86
CA CYS A 270 4.55 11.34 33.88
C CYS A 270 4.64 10.11 34.82
N ILE A 271 4.82 8.92 34.26
CA ILE A 271 4.98 7.69 35.05
C ILE A 271 6.23 7.78 35.92
N PHE A 272 7.37 8.20 35.36
CA PHE A 272 8.60 8.36 36.11
C PHE A 272 8.44 9.36 37.27
N PHE A 273 7.79 10.47 37.02
CA PHE A 273 7.50 11.50 38.05
C PHE A 273 6.58 10.97 39.15
N LEU A 274 5.53 10.22 38.82
CA LEU A 274 4.60 9.59 39.78
C LEU A 274 5.32 8.58 40.66
N TYR A 275 6.13 7.69 40.07
CA TYR A 275 6.90 6.72 40.83
C TYR A 275 7.91 7.38 41.76
N PHE A 276 8.62 8.40 41.29
CA PHE A 276 9.58 9.14 42.10
C PHE A 276 8.91 9.87 43.25
N TRP A 277 7.76 10.51 43.01
CA TRP A 277 6.99 11.21 44.04
C TRP A 277 6.44 10.24 45.09
N GLN A 278 5.86 9.11 44.67
CA GLN A 278 5.41 8.06 45.58
C GLN A 278 6.57 7.45 46.38
N ALA A 279 7.67 7.15 45.74
CA ALA A 279 8.86 6.62 46.43
C ALA A 279 9.37 7.59 47.52
N ARG A 280 9.44 8.90 47.21
CA ARG A 280 9.81 9.92 48.15
C ARG A 280 8.85 10.02 49.33
N ARG A 281 7.53 9.94 49.05
CA ARG A 281 6.49 9.97 50.10
C ARG A 281 6.56 8.75 51.01
N ILE A 282 6.72 7.57 50.43
CA ILE A 282 6.85 6.31 51.20
C ILE A 282 8.13 6.32 52.02
N ALA A 283 9.27 6.70 51.41
CA ALA A 283 10.52 6.79 52.11
C ALA A 283 10.48 7.76 53.29
N HIS A 284 9.81 8.90 53.11
CA HIS A 284 9.61 9.88 54.20
C HIS A 284 8.70 9.31 55.30
N LYS A 285 7.58 8.64 54.97
CA LYS A 285 6.66 8.03 55.93
C LYS A 285 7.33 6.92 56.74
N ILE A 286 8.08 6.04 56.09
CA ILE A 286 8.83 4.96 56.77
C ILE A 286 9.90 5.55 57.67
N ALA A 287 10.61 6.59 57.22
CA ALA A 287 11.65 7.24 57.99
C ALA A 287 11.11 7.94 59.23
N THR A 288 9.90 8.53 59.18
CA THR A 288 9.29 9.20 60.32
C THR A 288 8.58 8.28 61.29
N HIS A 289 7.89 7.20 60.79
CA HIS A 289 7.11 6.33 61.63
C HIS A 289 7.87 5.12 62.23
N ASN A 290 8.85 4.58 61.47
CA ASN A 290 9.51 3.35 61.89
C ASN A 290 10.95 3.58 62.37
N ALA A 291 11.68 4.52 61.78
CA ALA A 291 13.08 4.74 62.19
C ALA A 291 13.21 5.52 63.49
N VAL A 292 12.34 6.50 63.74
CA VAL A 292 12.40 7.29 64.99
C VAL A 292 12.07 6.49 66.23
N PRO A 293 11.03 5.62 66.28
CA PRO A 293 10.76 4.75 67.44
C PRO A 293 11.91 3.75 67.71
N ILE A 294 12.51 3.17 66.65
CA ILE A 294 13.62 2.24 66.80
C ILE A 294 14.85 2.96 67.36
N GLU A 295 15.12 4.19 66.95
CA GLU A 295 16.20 5.01 67.52
C GLU A 295 15.98 5.29 68.99
N SER A 296 14.76 5.61 69.42
CA SER A 296 14.46 5.87 70.81
C SER A 296 14.61 4.59 71.66
N LEU A 297 14.24 3.41 71.16
CA LEU A 297 14.45 2.12 71.79
C LEU A 297 15.92 1.77 71.95
N VAL A 298 16.72 2.00 70.90
CA VAL A 298 18.17 1.76 70.95
C VAL A 298 18.85 2.68 71.97
N TYR A 299 18.43 3.94 72.07
CA TYR A 299 18.91 4.87 73.07
C TYR A 299 18.57 4.42 74.48
N GLN A 300 17.29 3.99 74.71
CA GLN A 300 16.83 3.46 76.00
C GLN A 300 17.60 2.18 76.42
N LEU A 301 17.91 1.30 75.45
CA LEU A 301 18.70 0.09 75.72
C LEU A 301 20.22 0.37 75.98
N GLN A 302 20.74 1.48 75.53
CA GLN A 302 22.12 1.92 75.81
C GLN A 302 22.29 2.62 77.18
N GLU A 303 21.19 3.10 77.75
CA GLU A 303 21.17 3.73 79.08
C GLU A 303 20.90 2.75 80.22
N ILE A 304 20.70 1.46 79.93
CA ILE A 304 20.59 0.43 80.95
C ILE A 304 22.01 0.00 81.38
N PRO A 305 22.42 0.25 82.62
CA PRO A 305 23.78 -0.05 83.12
C PRO A 305 24.10 -1.56 83.11
#